data_448855a2a3b6b061dc3bf529a171f04f
#
_entry.id   448855a2a3b6b061dc3bf529a171f04f
#
_cell.length_a   1.000
_cell.length_b   1.000
_cell.length_c   1.000
_cell.angle_alpha   90.00
_cell.angle_beta   90.00
_cell.angle_gamma   90.00
#
_symmetry.space_group_name_H-M   'P 1'
#
loop_
_entity.id
_entity.type
_entity.pdbx_description
1 polymer ?
#
loop_
_entity_poly.entity_id
_entity_poly.type
_entity_poly.pdbx_seq_one_letter_code
_entity_poly.pdbx_strand_id
1 'polypeptide(L)'
;MVKHVIIWTLKEEYNEQEKADIKRGIKEGLESLKDKVPGIVEIKVYTEGLASSNTDLMLDTTFTDEEALKGYAVHPEHVAVANGKVRPFTKLRSCFDFEV
;
A
#
# COMPACT_ATOMS: atom_id res chain seq x y z
N MET A 1 11.93 -11.89 -9.76
CA MET A 1 11.44 -10.83 -8.89
C MET A 1 10.09 -11.20 -8.29
N VAL A 2 9.70 -10.54 -7.22
CA VAL A 2 8.46 -10.83 -6.52
C VAL A 2 7.55 -9.60 -6.55
N LYS A 3 6.28 -9.83 -6.85
CA LYS A 3 5.24 -8.78 -6.82
C LYS A 3 4.43 -8.94 -5.54
N HIS A 4 4.13 -7.81 -4.91
CA HIS A 4 3.31 -7.71 -3.72
C HIS A 4 2.21 -6.71 -4.02
N VAL A 5 0.98 -7.19 -4.15
CA VAL A 5 -0.18 -6.37 -4.51
C VAL A 5 -1.18 -6.38 -3.37
N ILE A 6 -1.58 -5.20 -2.93
CA ILE A 6 -2.59 -5.05 -1.90
C ILE A 6 -3.68 -4.13 -2.41
N ILE A 7 -4.93 -4.49 -2.13
CA ILE A 7 -6.10 -3.69 -2.48
C ILE A 7 -6.85 -3.40 -1.20
N TRP A 8 -7.21 -2.14 -0.98
CA TRP A 8 -7.92 -1.71 0.22
C TRP A 8 -9.24 -1.05 -0.09
N THR A 9 -10.18 -1.22 0.83
CA THR A 9 -11.40 -0.45 0.91
C THR A 9 -11.33 0.37 2.19
N LEU A 10 -11.61 1.67 2.10
CA LEU A 10 -11.63 2.56 3.26
C LEU A 10 -12.89 2.35 4.09
N LYS A 11 -12.84 2.74 5.36
CA LYS A 11 -14.03 2.77 6.20
C LYS A 11 -15.07 3.71 5.59
N GLU A 12 -16.34 3.42 5.83
CA GLU A 12 -17.46 4.11 5.18
C GLU A 12 -17.77 5.50 5.76
N GLU A 13 -17.20 5.81 6.91
CA GLU A 13 -17.52 7.02 7.68
C GLU A 13 -16.95 8.32 7.10
N TYR A 14 -16.12 8.25 6.05
CA TYR A 14 -15.43 9.40 5.51
C TYR A 14 -16.18 10.05 4.34
N ASN A 15 -16.16 11.40 4.30
CA ASN A 15 -16.65 12.12 3.13
C ASN A 15 -15.60 12.14 2.02
N GLU A 16 -15.92 12.72 0.87
CA GLU A 16 -15.00 12.69 -0.29
C GLU A 16 -13.68 13.40 -0.02
N GLN A 17 -13.70 14.53 0.69
CA GLN A 17 -12.49 15.25 1.00
C GLN A 17 -11.60 14.46 1.96
N GLU A 18 -12.19 13.85 2.97
CA GLU A 18 -11.47 13.01 3.92
C GLU A 18 -10.84 11.81 3.22
N LYS A 19 -11.59 11.17 2.30
CA LYS A 19 -11.05 10.06 1.50
C LYS A 19 -9.86 10.49 0.65
N ALA A 20 -9.95 11.65 0.01
CA ALA A 20 -8.86 12.17 -0.80
C ALA A 20 -7.60 12.40 0.05
N ASP A 21 -7.76 12.95 1.24
CA ASP A 21 -6.64 13.19 2.15
C ASP A 21 -6.02 11.89 2.65
N ILE A 22 -6.85 10.90 2.99
CA ILE A 22 -6.40 9.58 3.43
C ILE A 22 -5.61 8.89 2.31
N LYS A 23 -6.14 8.88 1.10
CA LYS A 23 -5.50 8.26 -0.06
C LYS A 23 -4.14 8.90 -0.34
N ARG A 24 -4.05 10.23 -0.27
CA ARG A 24 -2.80 10.95 -0.47
C ARG A 24 -1.78 10.58 0.58
N GLY A 25 -2.18 10.51 1.85
CA GLY A 25 -1.31 10.12 2.95
C GLY A 25 -0.76 8.70 2.79
N ILE A 26 -1.62 7.76 2.38
CA ILE A 26 -1.20 6.38 2.13
C ILE A 26 -0.20 6.33 0.98
N LYS A 27 -0.50 7.01 -0.12
CA LYS A 27 0.37 7.06 -1.30
C LYS A 27 1.74 7.62 -0.95
N GLU A 28 1.78 8.80 -0.34
CA GLU A 28 3.03 9.44 0.02
C GLU A 28 3.85 8.60 1.00
N GLY A 29 3.20 8.06 2.01
CA GLY A 29 3.86 7.25 3.02
C GLY A 29 4.46 5.97 2.47
N LEU A 30 3.69 5.22 1.69
CA LEU A 30 4.17 3.95 1.15
C LEU A 30 5.21 4.16 0.04
N GLU A 31 5.00 5.11 -0.86
CA GLU A 31 5.96 5.37 -1.93
C GLU A 31 7.30 5.88 -1.41
N SER A 32 7.31 6.57 -0.27
CA SER A 32 8.54 7.04 0.35
C SER A 32 9.43 5.89 0.82
N LEU A 33 8.90 4.69 0.98
CA LEU A 33 9.65 3.54 1.48
C LEU A 33 10.67 3.01 0.49
N LYS A 34 10.58 3.38 -0.78
CA LYS A 34 11.53 2.92 -1.80
C LYS A 34 12.98 3.22 -1.40
N ASP A 35 13.21 4.39 -0.84
CA ASP A 35 14.56 4.83 -0.46
C ASP A 35 14.93 4.44 0.98
N LYS A 36 14.01 3.83 1.72
CA LYS A 36 14.20 3.52 3.14
C LYS A 36 14.28 2.03 3.44
N VAL A 37 13.73 1.19 2.56
CA VAL A 37 13.67 -0.25 2.77
C VAL A 37 14.45 -0.95 1.67
N PRO A 38 15.45 -1.78 2.02
CA PRO A 38 16.23 -2.49 1.00
C PRO A 38 15.38 -3.48 0.21
N GLY A 39 15.72 -3.66 -1.06
CA GLY A 39 15.10 -4.68 -1.90
C GLY A 39 13.85 -4.25 -2.64
N ILE A 40 13.34 -3.04 -2.42
CA ILE A 40 12.23 -2.52 -3.21
C ILE A 40 12.77 -2.06 -4.57
N VAL A 41 12.29 -2.68 -5.64
CA VAL A 41 12.61 -2.28 -7.01
C VAL A 41 11.69 -1.15 -7.44
N GLU A 42 10.40 -1.30 -7.16
CA GLU A 42 9.39 -0.30 -7.47
C GLU A 42 8.26 -0.39 -6.47
N ILE A 43 7.70 0.75 -6.09
CA ILE A 43 6.51 0.81 -5.24
C ILE A 43 5.62 1.94 -5.74
N LYS A 44 4.36 1.62 -5.97
CA LYS A 44 3.39 2.59 -6.47
C LYS A 44 2.02 2.35 -5.87
N VAL A 45 1.35 3.44 -5.49
CA VAL A 45 -0.01 3.39 -4.98
C VAL A 45 -0.93 4.08 -5.99
N TYR A 46 -1.97 3.38 -6.40
CA TYR A 46 -3.01 3.88 -7.31
C TYR A 46 -4.21 4.27 -6.48
N THR A 47 -4.65 5.51 -6.61
CA THR A 47 -5.71 6.09 -5.80
C THR A 47 -6.97 6.43 -6.58
N GLU A 48 -6.92 6.34 -7.92
CA GLU A 48 -8.04 6.70 -8.78
C GLU A 48 -8.44 5.52 -9.65
N GLY A 49 -9.48 4.80 -9.22
CA GLY A 49 -10.02 3.71 -10.02
C GLY A 49 -11.07 4.22 -11.01
N LEU A 50 -11.39 3.36 -11.98
CA LEU A 50 -12.51 3.61 -12.89
C LEU A 50 -13.83 3.35 -12.14
N ALA A 51 -14.93 3.82 -12.71
CA ALA A 51 -16.27 3.65 -12.10
C ALA A 51 -16.63 2.19 -11.86
N SER A 52 -16.03 1.25 -12.60
CA SER A 52 -16.24 -0.18 -12.42
C SER A 52 -15.53 -0.76 -11.19
N SER A 53 -14.66 0.01 -10.55
CA SER A 53 -13.91 -0.43 -9.36
C SER A 53 -14.83 -0.44 -8.14
N ASN A 54 -14.70 -1.48 -7.32
CA ASN A 54 -15.45 -1.59 -6.07
C ASN A 54 -14.54 -1.51 -4.83
N THR A 55 -13.32 -1.03 -5.02
CA THR A 55 -12.34 -0.81 -3.96
C THR A 55 -11.78 0.61 -4.11
N ASP A 56 -10.98 1.05 -3.15
CA ASP A 56 -10.59 2.46 -3.11
C ASP A 56 -9.18 2.73 -3.57
N LEU A 57 -8.23 1.86 -3.29
CA LEU A 57 -6.85 2.06 -3.71
C LEU A 57 -6.09 0.74 -3.78
N MET A 58 -4.98 0.75 -4.53
CA MET A 58 -4.16 -0.43 -4.74
C MET A 58 -2.68 -0.08 -4.59
N LEU A 59 -1.95 -0.96 -3.89
CA LEU A 59 -0.49 -0.93 -3.82
C LEU A 59 0.07 -1.96 -4.80
N ASP A 60 1.02 -1.54 -5.61
CA ASP A 60 1.78 -2.43 -6.50
C ASP A 60 3.25 -2.28 -6.17
N THR A 61 3.85 -3.32 -5.58
CA THR A 61 5.26 -3.30 -5.18
C THR A 61 6.01 -4.44 -5.84
N THR A 62 7.23 -4.15 -6.29
CA THR A 62 8.14 -5.16 -6.83
C THR A 62 9.37 -5.24 -5.93
N PHE A 63 9.72 -6.46 -5.52
CA PHE A 63 10.91 -6.74 -4.70
C PHE A 63 11.90 -7.59 -5.50
N THR A 64 13.17 -7.52 -5.12
CA THR A 64 14.23 -8.32 -5.76
C THR A 64 13.99 -9.81 -5.58
N ASP A 65 13.48 -10.22 -4.42
CA ASP A 65 13.22 -11.62 -4.08
C ASP A 65 12.25 -11.72 -2.89
N GLU A 66 11.93 -12.93 -2.51
CA GLU A 66 11.01 -13.18 -1.39
C GLU A 66 11.57 -12.75 -0.04
N GLU A 67 12.88 -12.86 0.14
CA GLU A 67 13.53 -12.41 1.38
C GLU A 67 13.37 -10.90 1.57
N ALA A 68 13.47 -10.14 0.48
CA ALA A 68 13.26 -8.70 0.53
C ALA A 68 11.82 -8.37 0.95
N LEU A 69 10.83 -9.10 0.45
CA LEU A 69 9.45 -8.92 0.85
C LEU A 69 9.26 -9.22 2.34
N LYS A 70 9.84 -10.31 2.84
CA LYS A 70 9.76 -10.65 4.26
C LYS A 70 10.39 -9.57 5.14
N GLY A 71 11.54 -9.05 4.71
CA GLY A 71 12.21 -7.97 5.42
C GLY A 71 11.39 -6.68 5.45
N TYR A 72 10.74 -6.37 4.34
CA TYR A 72 9.83 -5.23 4.23
C TYR A 72 8.67 -5.33 5.22
N ALA A 73 8.06 -6.50 5.33
CA ALA A 73 6.90 -6.70 6.18
C ALA A 73 7.16 -6.33 7.65
N VAL A 74 8.37 -6.54 8.12
CA VAL A 74 8.75 -6.27 9.53
C VAL A 74 9.64 -5.04 9.69
N HIS A 75 9.97 -4.35 8.61
CA HIS A 75 10.85 -3.18 8.67
C HIS A 75 10.18 -2.04 9.45
N PRO A 76 10.89 -1.40 10.39
CA PRO A 76 10.29 -0.34 11.21
C PRO A 76 9.67 0.80 10.41
N GLU A 77 10.29 1.20 9.30
CA GLU A 77 9.76 2.26 8.46
C GLU A 77 8.41 1.87 7.84
N HIS A 78 8.28 0.62 7.36
CA HIS A 78 7.01 0.12 6.84
C HIS A 78 5.96 0.00 7.93
N VAL A 79 6.33 -0.55 9.08
CA VAL A 79 5.41 -0.74 10.20
C VAL A 79 4.85 0.60 10.66
N ALA A 80 5.68 1.64 10.73
CA ALA A 80 5.24 2.98 11.12
C ALA A 80 4.20 3.54 10.15
N VAL A 81 4.41 3.41 8.84
CA VAL A 81 3.45 3.86 7.83
C VAL A 81 2.15 3.06 7.91
N ALA A 82 2.26 1.74 8.01
CA ALA A 82 1.09 0.87 8.07
C ALA A 82 0.22 1.18 9.29
N ASN A 83 0.83 1.37 10.45
CA ASN A 83 0.09 1.63 11.68
C ASN A 83 -0.44 3.05 11.79
N GLY A 84 0.25 4.01 11.19
CA GLY A 84 -0.14 5.42 11.31
C GLY A 84 -1.05 5.93 10.20
N LYS A 85 -0.87 5.43 8.97
CA LYS A 85 -1.53 5.98 7.79
C LYS A 85 -2.46 5.03 7.06
N VAL A 86 -2.35 3.71 7.28
CA VAL A 86 -3.12 2.73 6.52
C VAL A 86 -4.18 2.04 7.39
N ARG A 87 -3.76 1.31 8.41
CA ARG A 87 -4.65 0.48 9.22
C ARG A 87 -5.79 1.25 9.90
N PRO A 88 -5.56 2.47 10.43
CA PRO A 88 -6.66 3.19 11.09
C PRO A 88 -7.82 3.54 10.16
N PHE A 89 -7.58 3.61 8.85
CA PHE A 89 -8.54 4.12 7.89
C PHE A 89 -9.13 3.06 6.96
N THR A 90 -8.59 1.84 6.97
CA THR A 90 -9.02 0.78 6.04
C THR A 90 -9.93 -0.22 6.71
N LYS A 91 -10.95 -0.65 5.97
CA LYS A 91 -11.95 -1.64 6.40
C LYS A 91 -11.59 -3.04 5.92
N LEU A 92 -11.22 -3.15 4.64
CA LEU A 92 -10.89 -4.42 3.99
C LEU A 92 -9.52 -4.34 3.36
N ARG A 93 -8.82 -5.46 3.40
CA ARG A 93 -7.49 -5.60 2.80
C ARG A 93 -7.39 -6.95 2.12
N SER A 94 -6.99 -6.94 0.86
CA SER A 94 -6.68 -8.16 0.11
C SER A 94 -5.24 -8.12 -0.34
N CYS A 95 -4.53 -9.23 -0.24
CA CYS A 95 -3.12 -9.33 -0.60
C CYS A 95 -2.90 -10.49 -1.56
N PHE A 96 -2.11 -10.26 -2.60
CA PHE A 96 -1.69 -11.32 -3.50
C PHE A 96 -0.21 -11.13 -3.83
N ASP A 97 0.62 -12.07 -3.39
CA ASP A 97 2.05 -12.07 -3.64
C ASP A 97 2.39 -13.16 -4.64
N PHE A 98 3.21 -12.84 -5.64
CA PHE A 98 3.54 -13.82 -6.69
C PHE A 98 4.89 -13.51 -7.31
N GLU A 99 5.47 -14.55 -7.91
CA GLU A 99 6.77 -14.44 -8.56
C GLU A 99 6.62 -14.17 -10.07
N VAL A 100 7.47 -13.29 -10.58
CA VAL A 100 7.50 -12.95 -12.01
C VAL A 100 8.90 -13.15 -12.60
#